data_c2aef25228bce5c22aa626f006430454
#
_entry.id   c2aef25228bce5c22aa626f006430454
#
_cell.length_a   1.000
_cell.length_b   1.000
_cell.length_c   1.000
_cell.angle_alpha   90.00
_cell.angle_beta   90.00
_cell.angle_gamma   90.00
#
_symmetry.space_group_name_H-M   'P 1'
#
loop_
_entity.id
_entity.type
_entity.pdbx_description
1 polymer ?
#
loop_
_entity_poly.entity_id
_entity_poly.type
_entity_poly.pdbx_seq_one_letter_code
_entity_poly.pdbx_strand_id
1 'polypeptide(L)'
;MHCISINHKNNNAKVREKYALDNEEQERFLELVRASENISGAVLLMTCNRCEIYFTGNKYSIDEAEKIFVKIKECDIDSFREVSMRYDKKSSIKHLYMVVCGLDSAVLGEVEIIRQVKTAYLFSKERNMTNSELNIVFQGALGIA
;
A
#
# COMPACT_ATOMS: atom_id res chain seq x y z
N MET A 1 5.17 -8.67 -6.56
CA MET A 1 4.46 -7.66 -5.76
C MET A 1 3.56 -6.83 -6.64
N HIS A 2 2.47 -6.37 -6.07
CA HIS A 2 1.53 -5.43 -6.71
C HIS A 2 1.32 -4.24 -5.79
N CYS A 3 0.85 -3.13 -6.36
CA CYS A 3 0.50 -1.95 -5.58
C CYS A 3 -0.79 -1.33 -6.12
N ILE A 4 -1.66 -0.93 -5.20
CA ILE A 4 -2.81 -0.08 -5.50
C ILE A 4 -2.56 1.24 -4.80
N SER A 5 -2.62 2.34 -5.55
CA SER A 5 -2.24 3.66 -5.06
C SER A 5 -3.30 4.71 -5.32
N ILE A 6 -3.61 5.48 -4.28
CA ILE A 6 -4.33 6.75 -4.39
C ILE A 6 -3.35 7.80 -3.89
N ASN A 7 -2.86 8.65 -4.78
CA ASN A 7 -1.82 9.62 -4.44
C ASN A 7 -2.09 11.01 -5.01
N HIS A 8 -1.24 11.95 -4.65
CA HIS A 8 -1.39 13.37 -4.99
C HIS A 8 -1.34 13.67 -6.49
N LYS A 9 -0.80 12.78 -7.31
CA LYS A 9 -0.69 13.02 -8.76
C LYS A 9 -2.06 13.05 -9.45
N ASN A 10 -3.01 12.24 -8.94
CA ASN A 10 -4.31 12.06 -9.56
C ASN A 10 -5.47 12.56 -8.70
N ASN A 11 -5.22 12.90 -7.44
CA ASN A 11 -6.29 13.16 -6.47
C ASN A 11 -5.93 14.30 -5.53
N ASN A 12 -6.96 15.05 -5.10
CA ASN A 12 -6.78 16.09 -4.10
C ASN A 12 -6.80 15.52 -2.68
N ALA A 13 -6.53 16.38 -1.70
CA ALA A 13 -6.44 15.96 -0.29
C ALA A 13 -7.75 15.35 0.24
N LYS A 14 -8.90 15.84 -0.19
CA LYS A 14 -10.20 15.31 0.26
C LYS A 14 -10.39 13.86 -0.16
N VAL A 15 -10.00 13.51 -1.39
CA VAL A 15 -10.08 12.14 -1.88
C VAL A 15 -9.16 11.24 -1.08
N ARG A 16 -7.92 11.67 -0.83
CA ARG A 16 -6.97 10.88 -0.03
C ARG A 16 -7.46 10.68 1.41
N GLU A 17 -8.01 11.70 2.04
CA GLU A 17 -8.58 11.58 3.38
C GLU A 17 -9.74 10.59 3.44
N LYS A 18 -10.60 10.60 2.42
CA LYS A 18 -11.76 9.70 2.33
C LYS A 18 -11.31 8.23 2.33
N TYR A 19 -10.21 7.92 1.66
CA TYR A 19 -9.75 6.54 1.49
C TYR A 19 -8.64 6.13 2.45
N ALA A 20 -8.11 7.03 3.25
CA ALA A 20 -7.06 6.69 4.22
C ALA A 20 -7.60 5.72 5.28
N LEU A 21 -6.82 4.69 5.57
CA LEU A 21 -7.15 3.72 6.63
C LEU A 21 -6.50 4.16 7.94
N ASP A 22 -7.29 4.26 9.01
CA ASP A 22 -6.73 4.47 10.34
C ASP A 22 -6.13 3.16 10.87
N ASN A 23 -5.58 3.18 12.08
CA ASN A 23 -4.91 2.01 12.64
C ASN A 23 -5.84 0.80 12.80
N GLU A 24 -7.08 1.02 13.23
CA GLU A 24 -8.05 -0.07 13.37
C GLU A 24 -8.43 -0.66 12.02
N GLU A 25 -8.63 0.20 11.03
CA GLU A 25 -8.94 -0.22 9.66
C GLU A 25 -7.77 -0.97 9.03
N GLN A 26 -6.54 -0.55 9.29
CA GLN A 26 -5.35 -1.25 8.82
C GLN A 26 -5.25 -2.65 9.43
N GLU A 27 -5.51 -2.79 10.72
CA GLU A 27 -5.52 -4.11 11.36
C GLU A 27 -6.62 -5.00 10.79
N ARG A 28 -7.80 -4.45 10.56
CA ARG A 28 -8.91 -5.18 9.95
C ARG A 28 -8.56 -5.61 8.52
N PHE A 29 -7.91 -4.73 7.75
CA PHE A 29 -7.45 -5.07 6.41
C PHE A 29 -6.51 -6.28 6.45
N LEU A 30 -5.51 -6.26 7.32
CA LEU A 30 -4.55 -7.35 7.45
C LEU A 30 -5.22 -8.65 7.92
N GLU A 31 -6.22 -8.58 8.77
CA GLU A 31 -6.98 -9.76 9.19
C GLU A 31 -7.76 -10.38 8.03
N LEU A 32 -8.38 -9.55 7.19
CA LEU A 32 -9.08 -10.03 6.00
C LEU A 32 -8.10 -10.61 4.98
N VAL A 33 -6.91 -10.04 4.85
CA VAL A 33 -5.83 -10.59 4.03
C VAL A 33 -5.40 -11.96 4.56
N ARG A 34 -5.24 -12.09 5.87
CA ARG A 34 -4.86 -13.36 6.49
C ARG A 34 -5.87 -14.48 6.19
N ALA A 35 -7.15 -14.14 6.12
CA ALA A 35 -8.21 -15.08 5.80
C ALA A 35 -8.32 -15.37 4.29
N SER A 36 -7.65 -14.60 3.45
CA SER A 36 -7.71 -14.74 1.99
C SER A 36 -6.79 -15.85 1.49
N GLU A 37 -7.28 -16.63 0.53
CA GLU A 37 -6.45 -17.62 -0.17
C GLU A 37 -5.67 -17.01 -1.34
N ASN A 38 -5.98 -15.78 -1.71
CA ASN A 38 -5.44 -15.14 -2.91
C ASN A 38 -4.31 -14.15 -2.61
N ILE A 39 -4.22 -13.65 -1.38
CA ILE A 39 -3.22 -12.67 -0.97
C ILE A 39 -2.34 -13.29 0.12
N SER A 40 -1.02 -13.25 -0.09
CA SER A 40 -0.07 -13.89 0.82
C SER A 40 0.61 -12.93 1.80
N GLY A 41 0.51 -11.63 1.57
CA GLY A 41 1.05 -10.63 2.48
C GLY A 41 0.72 -9.23 1.98
N ALA A 42 0.79 -8.25 2.87
CA ALA A 42 0.47 -6.86 2.52
C ALA A 42 1.18 -5.87 3.44
N VAL A 43 1.54 -4.71 2.87
CA VAL A 43 2.04 -3.54 3.60
C VAL A 43 1.19 -2.34 3.21
N LEU A 44 0.72 -1.59 4.20
CA LEU A 44 -0.20 -0.46 4.02
C LEU A 44 0.54 0.84 4.33
N LEU A 45 0.66 1.71 3.34
CA LEU A 45 1.33 3.00 3.48
C LEU A 45 0.30 4.12 3.43
N MET A 46 0.01 4.70 4.58
CA MET A 46 -0.98 5.77 4.73
C MET A 46 -0.29 7.05 5.19
N THR A 47 -0.19 8.02 4.30
CA THR A 47 0.39 9.34 4.61
C THR A 47 -0.56 10.44 4.12
N CYS A 48 -0.24 11.71 4.39
CA CYS A 48 -1.05 12.82 3.90
C CYS A 48 -1.04 12.93 2.37
N ASN A 49 -0.02 12.36 1.70
CA ASN A 49 0.14 12.46 0.24
C ASN A 49 -0.28 11.20 -0.50
N ARG A 50 -0.47 10.09 0.20
CA ARG A 50 -0.78 8.81 -0.47
C ARG A 50 -1.46 7.80 0.44
N CYS A 51 -2.27 6.97 -0.19
CA CYS A 51 -2.88 5.81 0.40
C CYS A 51 -2.51 4.65 -0.52
N GLU A 52 -1.59 3.78 -0.07
CA GLU A 52 -1.04 2.72 -0.91
C GLU A 52 -1.09 1.37 -0.22
N ILE A 53 -1.41 0.34 -1.00
CA ILE A 53 -1.42 -1.04 -0.55
C ILE A 53 -0.42 -1.79 -1.42
N TYR A 54 0.64 -2.31 -0.81
CA TYR A 54 1.61 -3.19 -1.46
C TYR A 54 1.31 -4.61 -1.02
N PHE A 55 1.17 -5.52 -1.96
CA PHE A 55 0.78 -6.89 -1.61
C PHE A 55 1.34 -7.90 -2.59
N THR A 56 1.33 -9.17 -2.15
CA THR A 56 1.73 -10.33 -2.95
C THR A 56 0.59 -11.33 -2.97
N GLY A 57 0.52 -12.13 -4.00
CA GLY A 57 -0.51 -13.16 -4.12
C GLY A 57 -0.62 -13.70 -5.53
N ASN A 58 -1.68 -14.45 -5.77
CA ASN A 58 -1.94 -15.04 -7.07
C ASN A 58 -2.62 -14.04 -8.03
N LYS A 59 -3.07 -14.53 -9.19
CA LYS A 59 -3.70 -13.68 -10.22
C LYS A 59 -5.00 -13.01 -9.78
N TYR A 60 -5.63 -13.48 -8.71
CA TYR A 60 -6.86 -12.89 -8.16
C TYR A 60 -6.60 -11.86 -7.08
N SER A 61 -5.34 -11.67 -6.68
CA SER A 61 -4.99 -10.84 -5.52
C SER A 61 -5.37 -9.38 -5.68
N ILE A 62 -5.24 -8.82 -6.89
CA ILE A 62 -5.56 -7.41 -7.12
C ILE A 62 -7.03 -7.14 -6.90
N ASP A 63 -7.89 -7.95 -7.53
CA ASP A 63 -9.35 -7.80 -7.37
C ASP A 63 -9.76 -8.01 -5.93
N GLU A 64 -9.15 -8.97 -5.25
CA GLU A 64 -9.47 -9.24 -3.85
C GLU A 64 -9.02 -8.11 -2.92
N ALA A 65 -7.84 -7.56 -3.14
CA ALA A 65 -7.36 -6.41 -2.35
C ALA A 65 -8.30 -5.22 -2.49
N GLU A 66 -8.78 -4.95 -3.69
CA GLU A 66 -9.77 -3.89 -3.93
C GLU A 66 -11.08 -4.17 -3.20
N LYS A 67 -11.57 -5.40 -3.26
CA LYS A 67 -12.81 -5.79 -2.56
C LYS A 67 -12.69 -5.66 -1.05
N ILE A 68 -11.56 -6.06 -0.48
CA ILE A 68 -11.30 -5.89 0.95
C ILE A 68 -11.32 -4.40 1.31
N PHE A 69 -10.63 -3.59 0.52
CA PHE A 69 -10.54 -2.16 0.77
C PHE A 69 -11.91 -1.48 0.76
N VAL A 70 -12.71 -1.71 -0.30
CA VAL A 70 -14.03 -1.09 -0.40
C VAL A 70 -15.00 -1.61 0.66
N LYS A 71 -14.84 -2.85 1.11
CA LYS A 71 -15.62 -3.38 2.22
C LYS A 71 -15.36 -2.62 3.52
N ILE A 72 -14.09 -2.37 3.80
CA ILE A 72 -13.69 -1.63 5.01
C ILE A 72 -14.17 -0.17 4.96
N LYS A 73 -14.01 0.49 3.81
CA LYS A 73 -14.40 1.88 3.64
C LYS A 73 -15.89 2.06 3.32
N GLU A 74 -16.62 0.97 3.13
CA GLU A 74 -18.04 0.98 2.78
C GLU A 74 -18.32 1.89 1.59
N CYS A 75 -17.54 1.72 0.53
CA CYS A 75 -17.64 2.52 -0.68
C CYS A 75 -17.85 1.66 -1.92
N ASP A 76 -18.16 2.31 -3.03
CA ASP A 76 -18.38 1.66 -4.31
C ASP A 76 -17.06 1.33 -5.00
N ILE A 77 -16.94 0.11 -5.54
CA ILE A 77 -15.72 -0.35 -6.18
C ILE A 77 -15.39 0.44 -7.45
N ASP A 78 -16.39 0.83 -8.21
CA ASP A 78 -16.17 1.61 -9.44
C ASP A 78 -15.63 3.00 -9.12
N SER A 79 -16.16 3.65 -8.08
CA SER A 79 -15.66 4.93 -7.60
C SER A 79 -14.23 4.81 -7.09
N PHE A 80 -13.91 3.73 -6.39
CA PHE A 80 -12.54 3.46 -5.93
C PHE A 80 -11.59 3.29 -7.11
N ARG A 81 -11.99 2.53 -8.13
CA ARG A 81 -11.16 2.28 -9.32
C ARG A 81 -10.91 3.54 -10.14
N GLU A 82 -11.83 4.49 -10.13
CA GLU A 82 -11.65 5.78 -10.83
C GLU A 82 -10.53 6.62 -10.22
N VAL A 83 -10.30 6.52 -8.91
CA VAL A 83 -9.33 7.37 -8.20
C VAL A 83 -8.02 6.64 -7.90
N SER A 84 -7.95 5.34 -8.12
CA SER A 84 -6.78 4.53 -7.81
C SER A 84 -6.00 4.14 -9.06
N MET A 85 -4.72 3.85 -8.87
CA MET A 85 -3.83 3.32 -9.90
C MET A 85 -3.32 1.95 -9.47
N ARG A 86 -3.18 1.05 -10.44
CA ARG A 86 -2.61 -0.28 -10.24
C ARG A 86 -1.19 -0.32 -10.78
N TYR A 87 -0.28 -0.84 -9.97
CA TYR A 87 1.08 -1.16 -10.40
C TYR A 87 1.29 -2.65 -10.17
N ASP A 88 1.84 -3.36 -11.15
CA ASP A 88 2.11 -4.78 -11.00
C ASP A 88 3.58 -5.10 -11.21
N LYS A 89 4.04 -6.19 -10.58
CA LYS A 89 5.38 -6.75 -10.75
C LYS A 89 6.46 -5.65 -10.72
N LYS A 90 7.23 -5.51 -11.78
CA LYS A 90 8.34 -4.54 -11.86
C LYS A 90 7.89 -3.10 -11.64
N SER A 91 6.71 -2.73 -12.12
CA SER A 91 6.22 -1.37 -11.96
C SER A 91 5.90 -1.05 -10.51
N SER A 92 5.43 -2.03 -9.73
CA SER A 92 5.18 -1.83 -8.30
C SER A 92 6.47 -1.64 -7.51
N ILE A 93 7.51 -2.38 -7.85
CA ILE A 93 8.83 -2.27 -7.22
C ILE A 93 9.45 -0.92 -7.55
N LYS A 94 9.41 -0.54 -8.82
CA LYS A 94 9.91 0.77 -9.26
C LYS A 94 9.17 1.91 -8.54
N HIS A 95 7.86 1.79 -8.42
CA HIS A 95 7.04 2.79 -7.72
C HIS A 95 7.48 2.93 -6.26
N LEU A 96 7.65 1.82 -5.55
CA LEU A 96 8.11 1.85 -4.16
C LEU A 96 9.47 2.53 -4.03
N TYR A 97 10.44 2.20 -4.90
CA TYR A 97 11.76 2.82 -4.88
C TYR A 97 11.67 4.34 -5.13
N MET A 98 10.81 4.76 -6.06
CA MET A 98 10.60 6.19 -6.32
C MET A 98 9.99 6.90 -5.10
N VAL A 99 9.05 6.25 -4.41
CA VAL A 99 8.45 6.78 -3.19
C VAL A 99 9.52 6.96 -2.11
N VAL A 100 10.31 5.93 -1.85
CA VAL A 100 11.35 5.97 -0.81
C VAL A 100 12.43 7.00 -1.13
N CYS A 101 12.79 7.15 -2.40
CA CYS A 101 13.78 8.16 -2.83
C CYS A 101 13.23 9.59 -2.82
N GLY A 102 11.95 9.78 -2.54
CA GLY A 102 11.32 11.10 -2.57
C GLY A 102 11.04 11.64 -3.96
N LEU A 103 11.29 10.87 -5.01
CA LEU A 103 11.07 11.29 -6.39
C LEU A 103 9.58 11.34 -6.77
N ASP A 104 8.74 10.69 -5.99
CA ASP A 104 7.29 10.64 -6.20
C ASP A 104 6.54 11.52 -5.19
N SER A 105 7.24 12.43 -4.51
CA SER A 105 6.67 13.31 -3.49
C SER A 105 6.15 14.62 -4.07
N ALA A 106 5.10 15.18 -3.42
CA ALA A 106 4.62 16.53 -3.74
C ALA A 106 5.65 17.58 -3.40
N VAL A 107 6.51 17.31 -2.40
CA VAL A 107 7.61 18.18 -1.98
C VAL A 107 8.91 17.38 -2.09
N LEU A 108 9.84 17.89 -2.91
CA LEU A 108 11.15 17.27 -3.07
C LEU A 108 11.95 17.26 -1.75
N GLY A 109 12.59 16.15 -1.45
CA GLY A 109 13.44 16.02 -0.27
C GLY A 109 12.70 15.76 1.03
N GLU A 110 11.48 15.23 0.96
CA GLU A 110 10.71 14.87 2.14
C GLU A 110 11.37 13.70 2.88
N VAL A 111 11.96 14.00 4.05
CA VAL A 111 12.72 13.03 4.86
C VAL A 111 11.79 12.04 5.58
N GLU A 112 10.55 12.48 5.84
CA GLU A 112 9.55 11.70 6.58
C GLU A 112 9.14 10.42 5.88
N ILE A 113 9.19 10.39 4.55
CA ILE A 113 8.67 9.25 3.78
C ILE A 113 9.43 7.95 4.09
N ILE A 114 10.75 8.01 4.27
CA ILE A 114 11.55 6.84 4.61
C ILE A 114 11.08 6.25 5.94
N ARG A 115 10.89 7.10 6.94
CA ARG A 115 10.42 6.68 8.26
C ARG A 115 9.01 6.11 8.18
N GLN A 116 8.13 6.73 7.40
CA GLN A 116 6.76 6.27 7.23
C GLN A 116 6.69 4.91 6.52
N VAL A 117 7.51 4.71 5.49
CA VAL A 117 7.59 3.42 4.80
C VAL A 117 8.13 2.34 5.76
N LYS A 118 9.17 2.65 6.52
CA LYS A 118 9.73 1.72 7.51
C LYS A 118 8.69 1.35 8.56
N THR A 119 7.97 2.33 9.10
CA THR A 119 6.92 2.10 10.09
C THR A 119 5.82 1.20 9.53
N ALA A 120 5.37 1.47 8.30
CA ALA A 120 4.35 0.66 7.64
C ALA A 120 4.82 -0.79 7.43
N TYR A 121 6.05 -0.96 6.98
CA TYR A 121 6.64 -2.29 6.78
C TYR A 121 6.71 -3.06 8.10
N LEU A 122 7.23 -2.43 9.17
CA LEU A 122 7.34 -3.08 10.47
C LEU A 122 5.99 -3.41 11.08
N PHE A 123 4.98 -2.56 10.88
CA PHE A 123 3.62 -2.82 11.33
C PHE A 123 3.09 -4.16 10.77
N SER A 124 3.30 -4.40 9.49
CA SER A 124 2.88 -5.65 8.85
C SER A 124 3.78 -6.82 9.26
N LYS A 125 5.09 -6.61 9.35
CA LYS A 125 6.04 -7.64 9.72
C LYS A 125 5.78 -8.17 11.14
N GLU A 126 5.51 -7.29 12.09
CA GLU A 126 5.20 -7.66 13.47
C GLU A 126 3.91 -8.50 13.56
N ARG A 127 3.02 -8.34 12.61
CA ARG A 127 1.75 -9.08 12.53
C ARG A 127 1.85 -10.32 11.64
N ASN A 128 3.07 -10.68 11.21
CA ASN A 128 3.32 -11.82 10.33
C ASN A 128 2.59 -11.72 8.98
N MET A 129 2.44 -10.50 8.48
CA MET A 129 1.77 -10.23 7.21
C MET A 129 2.73 -9.91 6.08
N THR A 130 4.03 -10.08 6.30
CA THR A 130 5.04 -10.02 5.23
C THR A 130 5.56 -11.42 4.93
N ASN A 131 6.18 -11.56 3.77
CA ASN A 131 6.79 -12.81 3.31
C ASN A 131 8.16 -12.49 2.71
N SER A 132 8.85 -13.52 2.18
CA SER A 132 10.19 -13.35 1.60
C SER A 132 10.22 -12.27 0.52
N GLU A 133 9.23 -12.25 -0.37
CA GLU A 133 9.18 -11.27 -1.46
C GLU A 133 9.05 -9.84 -0.92
N LEU A 134 8.09 -9.60 -0.03
CA LEU A 134 7.90 -8.27 0.58
C LEU A 134 9.11 -7.85 1.40
N ASN A 135 9.70 -8.78 2.16
CA ASN A 135 10.88 -8.48 2.96
C ASN A 135 12.06 -8.05 2.08
N ILE A 136 12.32 -8.78 1.01
CA ILE A 136 13.41 -8.46 0.08
C ILE A 136 13.19 -7.07 -0.54
N VAL A 137 11.99 -6.80 -1.04
CA VAL A 137 11.70 -5.54 -1.72
C VAL A 137 11.77 -4.36 -0.76
N PHE A 138 11.12 -4.45 0.39
CA PHE A 138 11.09 -3.34 1.36
C PHE A 138 12.45 -3.12 2.02
N GLN A 139 13.15 -4.17 2.38
CA GLN A 139 14.50 -4.04 2.95
C GLN A 139 15.46 -3.44 1.93
N GLY A 140 15.35 -3.86 0.66
CA GLY A 140 16.14 -3.29 -0.43
C GLY A 140 15.86 -1.81 -0.63
N ALA A 141 14.59 -1.43 -0.71
CA ALA A 141 14.18 -0.04 -0.90
C ALA A 141 14.60 0.85 0.27
N LEU A 142 14.53 0.33 1.50
CA LEU A 142 14.89 1.07 2.71
C LEU A 142 16.39 1.05 3.00
N GLY A 143 17.16 0.21 2.31
CA GLY A 143 18.60 0.06 2.57
C GLY A 143 18.89 -0.58 3.92
N ILE A 144 18.07 -1.51 4.37
CA ILE A 144 18.22 -2.22 5.64
C ILE A 144 18.35 -3.72 5.42
N ALA A 145 18.94 -4.41 6.40
CA ALA A 145 19.11 -5.86 6.34
C ALA A 145 17.94 -6.60 6.98
#